data_c8b044df8177d08b3728f88a15566bf1
#
_entry.id   c8b044df8177d08b3728f88a15566bf1
#
_cell.length_a   1.000
_cell.length_b   1.000
_cell.length_c   1.000
_cell.angle_alpha   90.00
_cell.angle_beta   90.00
_cell.angle_gamma   90.00
#
_symmetry.space_group_name_H-M   'P 1'
#
loop_
_entity.id
_entity.type
_entity.pdbx_description
1 polymer ?
#
loop_
_entity_poly.entity_id
_entity_poly.type
_entity_poly.pdbx_seq_one_letter_code
_entity_poly.pdbx_strand_id
1 'polypeptide(L)'
;MAGRLLAISDLHVGYPENRGLLDGLRPSDPDDWLIVAGDVGEIFADVGYVLATLASRFARVIWTPGNHELWTLPPDPVALRGAARYEALVKVCRRFGVLTPEDEFGVWQGPDGPVAIAPLFALYDYTFCPAGAVTKEQALALAREAGVVCADERWLHPDPYPSREAWCHARVAATSERLAALDLPAVLVSHWPLLRAPTEALRHPEFAPWCGTTLTAGWHRAHRVAGVVYGHLHIPRATWHDGIRFDEVSVGYPREWQRRGGAAPAPRVILGG
;
A
#
# COMPACT_ATOMS: atom_id res chain seq x y z
N MET A 1 17.61 12.43 -19.42
CA MET A 1 16.62 13.05 -18.49
C MET A 1 16.33 12.03 -17.43
N ALA A 2 15.99 12.41 -16.20
CA ALA A 2 15.58 11.43 -15.20
C ALA A 2 14.31 10.71 -15.70
N GLY A 3 14.22 9.41 -15.51
CA GLY A 3 13.00 8.65 -15.77
C GLY A 3 11.87 9.11 -14.84
N ARG A 4 10.63 8.70 -15.11
CA ARG A 4 9.47 9.03 -14.29
C ARG A 4 9.41 8.16 -13.04
N LEU A 5 8.83 8.70 -11.98
CA LEU A 5 8.36 7.94 -10.84
C LEU A 5 6.89 7.59 -11.05
N LEU A 6 6.61 6.32 -11.24
CA LEU A 6 5.28 5.76 -11.49
C LEU A 6 4.77 5.01 -10.25
N ALA A 7 3.46 4.89 -10.08
CA ALA A 7 2.86 4.14 -8.97
C ALA A 7 1.63 3.35 -9.39
N ILE A 8 1.45 2.19 -8.77
CA ILE A 8 0.30 1.29 -8.91
C ILE A 8 0.10 0.51 -7.60
N SER A 9 -1.11 0.03 -7.35
CA SER A 9 -1.43 -0.86 -6.23
C SER A 9 -2.62 -1.77 -6.55
N ASP A 10 -2.94 -2.67 -5.64
CA ASP A 10 -4.14 -3.50 -5.68
C ASP A 10 -4.27 -4.28 -7.00
N LEU A 11 -3.15 -4.90 -7.41
CA LEU A 11 -3.08 -5.69 -8.64
C LEU A 11 -3.92 -6.96 -8.56
N HIS A 12 -4.05 -7.57 -7.37
CA HIS A 12 -4.86 -8.76 -7.12
C HIS A 12 -4.73 -9.81 -8.23
N VAL A 13 -3.49 -10.23 -8.51
CA VAL A 13 -3.18 -11.15 -9.62
C VAL A 13 -3.74 -12.57 -9.46
N GLY A 14 -4.40 -12.87 -8.35
CA GLY A 14 -5.24 -14.04 -8.18
C GLY A 14 -6.41 -14.09 -9.18
N TYR A 15 -6.84 -12.93 -9.68
CA TYR A 15 -7.83 -12.83 -10.76
C TYR A 15 -7.15 -12.90 -12.12
N PRO A 16 -7.58 -13.83 -13.02
CA PRO A 16 -6.95 -14.00 -14.34
C PRO A 16 -6.91 -12.71 -15.18
N GLU A 17 -7.97 -11.90 -15.12
CA GLU A 17 -8.05 -10.62 -15.84
C GLU A 17 -6.98 -9.64 -15.35
N ASN A 18 -6.77 -9.55 -14.03
CA ASN A 18 -5.74 -8.70 -13.46
C ASN A 18 -4.33 -9.24 -13.71
N ARG A 19 -4.16 -10.57 -13.68
CA ARG A 19 -2.88 -11.20 -14.03
C ARG A 19 -2.45 -10.85 -15.45
N GLY A 20 -3.40 -10.79 -16.39
CA GLY A 20 -3.15 -10.37 -17.78
C GLY A 20 -2.64 -8.94 -17.91
N LEU A 21 -2.93 -8.05 -16.95
CA LEU A 21 -2.44 -6.67 -16.98
C LEU A 21 -0.92 -6.58 -16.82
N LEU A 22 -0.30 -7.58 -16.19
CA LEU A 22 1.15 -7.61 -15.94
C LEU A 22 1.94 -7.49 -17.25
N ASP A 23 1.44 -8.01 -18.35
CA ASP A 23 2.11 -7.93 -19.66
C ASP A 23 2.22 -6.49 -20.19
N GLY A 24 1.22 -5.66 -19.88
CA GLY A 24 1.17 -4.24 -20.22
C GLY A 24 1.95 -3.32 -19.26
N LEU A 25 2.35 -3.82 -18.08
CA LEU A 25 3.12 -3.02 -17.12
C LEU A 25 4.59 -2.95 -17.54
N ARG A 26 4.89 -1.93 -18.34
CA ARG A 26 6.24 -1.68 -18.89
C ARG A 26 6.61 -0.22 -18.73
N PRO A 27 7.91 0.08 -18.50
CA PRO A 27 8.39 1.45 -18.55
C PRO A 27 8.30 1.98 -19.99
N SER A 28 8.14 3.28 -20.15
CA SER A 28 8.31 3.95 -21.45
C SER A 28 9.69 4.58 -21.60
N ASP A 29 10.41 4.72 -20.49
CA ASP A 29 11.80 5.14 -20.43
C ASP A 29 12.58 4.11 -19.60
N PRO A 30 13.82 3.71 -20.00
CA PRO A 30 14.61 2.74 -19.25
C PRO A 30 14.93 3.17 -17.82
N ASP A 31 14.89 4.48 -17.53
CA ASP A 31 15.14 5.03 -16.20
C ASP A 31 13.87 5.17 -15.34
N ASP A 32 12.70 4.75 -15.83
CA ASP A 32 11.43 4.79 -15.06
C ASP A 32 11.51 3.92 -13.80
N TRP A 33 11.07 4.48 -12.66
CA TRP A 33 10.89 3.78 -11.39
C TRP A 33 9.43 3.43 -11.17
N LEU A 34 9.16 2.32 -10.50
CA LEU A 34 7.81 1.88 -10.17
C LEU A 34 7.63 1.68 -8.66
N ILE A 35 6.62 2.35 -8.11
CA ILE A 35 6.06 2.09 -6.78
C ILE A 35 4.94 1.06 -6.92
N VAL A 36 4.99 0.00 -6.12
CA VAL A 36 3.93 -1.00 -5.95
C VAL A 36 3.41 -0.87 -4.52
N ALA A 37 2.29 -0.17 -4.35
CA ALA A 37 1.77 0.20 -3.04
C ALA A 37 0.82 -0.88 -2.45
N GLY A 38 1.24 -2.15 -2.50
CA GLY A 38 0.59 -3.28 -1.85
C GLY A 38 -0.52 -3.94 -2.67
N ASP A 39 -1.03 -5.02 -2.12
CA ASP A 39 -2.09 -5.88 -2.66
C ASP A 39 -1.79 -6.39 -4.08
N VAL A 40 -0.56 -6.90 -4.25
CA VAL A 40 -0.13 -7.60 -5.47
C VAL A 40 -0.94 -8.88 -5.65
N GLY A 41 -1.13 -9.63 -4.57
CA GLY A 41 -1.91 -10.86 -4.55
C GLY A 41 -1.85 -11.56 -3.19
N GLU A 42 -2.58 -12.65 -3.06
CA GLU A 42 -2.76 -13.38 -1.81
C GLU A 42 -1.78 -14.55 -1.65
N ILE A 43 -1.33 -15.14 -2.77
CA ILE A 43 -0.45 -16.30 -2.79
C ILE A 43 1.01 -15.86 -2.82
N PHE A 44 1.80 -16.36 -1.89
CA PHE A 44 3.20 -15.96 -1.69
C PHE A 44 4.05 -16.06 -2.97
N ALA A 45 3.89 -17.16 -3.72
CA ALA A 45 4.62 -17.37 -4.96
C ALA A 45 4.22 -16.36 -6.06
N ASP A 46 2.93 -15.98 -6.13
CA ASP A 46 2.45 -15.00 -7.11
C ASP A 46 3.02 -13.61 -6.82
N VAL A 47 3.06 -13.20 -5.55
CA VAL A 47 3.70 -11.93 -5.13
C VAL A 47 5.16 -11.90 -5.58
N GLY A 48 5.91 -12.96 -5.27
CA GLY A 48 7.32 -13.09 -5.69
C GLY A 48 7.50 -13.02 -7.21
N TYR A 49 6.66 -13.73 -7.95
CA TYR A 49 6.70 -13.72 -9.43
C TYR A 49 6.44 -12.34 -10.02
N VAL A 50 5.40 -11.64 -9.54
CA VAL A 50 5.05 -10.30 -10.03
C VAL A 50 6.18 -9.30 -9.74
N LEU A 51 6.67 -9.26 -8.50
CA LEU A 51 7.74 -8.34 -8.11
C LEU A 51 9.05 -8.61 -8.88
N ALA A 52 9.41 -9.88 -9.08
CA ALA A 52 10.55 -10.25 -9.92
C ALA A 52 10.38 -9.78 -11.38
N THR A 53 9.17 -9.97 -11.92
CA THR A 53 8.86 -9.56 -13.30
C THR A 53 8.96 -8.04 -13.45
N LEU A 54 8.40 -7.27 -12.51
CA LEU A 54 8.48 -5.81 -12.54
C LEU A 54 9.92 -5.32 -12.34
N ALA A 55 10.67 -5.92 -11.42
CA ALA A 55 12.08 -5.59 -11.19
C ALA A 55 12.98 -5.85 -12.41
N SER A 56 12.62 -6.81 -13.26
CA SER A 56 13.35 -7.05 -14.51
C SER A 56 13.07 -6.01 -15.62
N ARG A 57 12.06 -5.17 -15.44
CA ARG A 57 11.58 -4.22 -16.45
C ARG A 57 11.91 -2.77 -16.12
N PHE A 58 11.72 -2.38 -14.85
CA PHE A 58 11.89 -1.01 -14.38
C PHE A 58 13.30 -0.80 -13.79
N ALA A 59 13.83 0.41 -13.91
CA ALA A 59 15.14 0.75 -13.34
C ALA A 59 15.20 0.52 -11.82
N ARG A 60 14.09 0.75 -11.13
CA ARG A 60 13.92 0.46 -9.71
C ARG A 60 12.46 0.13 -9.41
N VAL A 61 12.24 -0.87 -8.57
CA VAL A 61 10.93 -1.17 -7.99
C VAL A 61 10.98 -0.97 -6.48
N ILE A 62 9.94 -0.33 -5.95
CA ILE A 62 9.76 -0.08 -4.52
C ILE A 62 8.41 -0.69 -4.15
N TRP A 63 8.37 -1.51 -3.10
CA TRP A 63 7.18 -2.20 -2.65
C TRP A 63 6.90 -1.91 -1.17
N THR A 64 5.63 -1.78 -0.83
CA THR A 64 5.12 -1.85 0.54
C THR A 64 4.03 -2.91 0.61
N PRO A 65 3.87 -3.67 1.70
CA PRO A 65 2.84 -4.70 1.78
C PRO A 65 1.45 -4.07 1.90
N GLY A 66 0.47 -4.72 1.27
CA GLY A 66 -0.93 -4.56 1.60
C GLY A 66 -1.40 -5.67 2.55
N ASN A 67 -2.70 -5.71 2.85
CA ASN A 67 -3.26 -6.72 3.72
C ASN A 67 -3.31 -8.11 3.04
N HIS A 68 -3.55 -8.16 1.73
CA HIS A 68 -3.67 -9.41 1.00
C HIS A 68 -2.38 -10.23 0.99
N GLU A 69 -1.20 -9.59 0.87
CA GLU A 69 0.08 -10.31 0.98
C GLU A 69 0.30 -10.93 2.36
N LEU A 70 -0.30 -10.33 3.40
CA LEU A 70 -0.15 -10.77 4.79
C LEU A 70 -1.14 -11.88 5.18
N TRP A 71 -2.12 -12.19 4.33
CA TRP A 71 -3.04 -13.30 4.58
C TRP A 71 -2.34 -14.66 4.54
N THR A 72 -2.73 -15.53 5.44
CA THR A 72 -2.33 -16.95 5.43
C THR A 72 -3.53 -17.76 4.98
N LEU A 73 -3.61 -18.04 3.69
CA LEU A 73 -4.71 -18.78 3.08
C LEU A 73 -4.42 -20.29 3.03
N PRO A 74 -5.44 -21.15 3.21
CA PRO A 74 -5.26 -22.62 3.12
C PRO A 74 -4.63 -23.14 1.82
N PRO A 75 -4.91 -22.55 0.63
CA PRO A 75 -4.29 -23.00 -0.62
C PRO A 75 -2.85 -22.52 -0.81
N ASP A 76 -2.35 -21.58 0.01
CA ASP A 76 -0.96 -21.15 -0.08
C ASP A 76 -0.05 -22.17 0.61
N PRO A 77 0.91 -22.81 -0.11
CA PRO A 77 1.84 -23.75 0.49
C PRO A 77 2.77 -23.10 1.53
N VAL A 78 2.90 -21.76 1.51
CA VAL A 78 3.66 -21.00 2.50
C VAL A 78 2.76 -20.61 3.66
N ALA A 79 2.70 -21.46 4.69
CA ALA A 79 1.84 -21.28 5.86
C ALA A 79 2.39 -20.32 6.92
N LEU A 80 3.32 -19.42 6.57
CA LEU A 80 3.84 -18.40 7.47
C LEU A 80 2.76 -17.38 7.83
N ARG A 81 2.80 -16.88 9.07
CA ARG A 81 1.81 -15.93 9.62
C ARG A 81 2.49 -14.65 10.11
N GLY A 82 1.73 -13.56 10.09
CA GLY A 82 2.13 -12.30 10.72
C GLY A 82 3.49 -11.78 10.27
N ALA A 83 4.32 -11.39 11.24
CA ALA A 83 5.65 -10.84 10.99
C ALA A 83 6.55 -11.82 10.22
N ALA A 84 6.46 -13.13 10.49
CA ALA A 84 7.28 -14.12 9.78
C ALA A 84 6.94 -14.19 8.28
N ARG A 85 5.65 -14.03 7.90
CA ARG A 85 5.24 -13.94 6.51
C ARG A 85 5.76 -12.67 5.85
N TYR A 86 5.61 -11.53 6.52
CA TYR A 86 6.15 -10.25 6.06
C TYR A 86 7.67 -10.31 5.82
N GLU A 87 8.43 -10.81 6.80
CA GLU A 87 9.89 -10.95 6.68
C GLU A 87 10.32 -11.87 5.54
N ALA A 88 9.54 -12.94 5.29
CA ALA A 88 9.79 -13.82 4.15
C ALA A 88 9.57 -13.09 2.82
N LEU A 89 8.53 -12.26 2.70
CA LEU A 89 8.29 -11.41 1.53
C LEU A 89 9.41 -10.38 1.33
N VAL A 90 9.88 -9.72 2.39
CA VAL A 90 11.04 -8.82 2.35
C VAL A 90 12.28 -9.54 1.80
N LYS A 91 12.54 -10.77 2.25
CA LYS A 91 13.66 -11.58 1.72
C LYS A 91 13.51 -11.88 0.23
N VAL A 92 12.28 -12.15 -0.24
CA VAL A 92 12.01 -12.34 -1.67
C VAL A 92 12.26 -11.06 -2.45
N CYS A 93 11.74 -9.91 -1.98
CA CYS A 93 11.97 -8.59 -2.58
C CYS A 93 13.46 -8.30 -2.77
N ARG A 94 14.25 -8.49 -1.71
CA ARG A 94 15.71 -8.24 -1.73
C ARG A 94 16.45 -9.10 -2.75
N ARG A 95 16.02 -10.35 -3.02
CA ARG A 95 16.61 -11.21 -4.06
C ARG A 95 16.52 -10.61 -5.45
N PHE A 96 15.49 -9.81 -5.69
CA PHE A 96 15.24 -9.17 -6.99
C PHE A 96 15.60 -7.68 -7.02
N GLY A 97 16.22 -7.16 -5.95
CA GLY A 97 16.59 -5.75 -5.83
C GLY A 97 15.40 -4.81 -5.65
N VAL A 98 14.24 -5.33 -5.24
CA VAL A 98 13.06 -4.54 -4.87
C VAL A 98 13.26 -3.94 -3.48
N LEU A 99 13.12 -2.61 -3.34
CA LEU A 99 13.22 -1.92 -2.07
C LEU A 99 11.92 -2.08 -1.27
N THR A 100 12.08 -2.24 0.04
CA THR A 100 10.99 -2.52 0.99
C THR A 100 11.00 -1.52 2.14
N PRO A 101 9.99 -1.52 3.03
CA PRO A 101 10.02 -0.73 4.26
C PRO A 101 11.22 -1.02 5.19
N GLU A 102 11.95 -2.09 4.99
CA GLU A 102 13.11 -2.50 5.82
C GLU A 102 14.45 -2.11 5.20
N ASP A 103 14.45 -1.49 4.02
CA ASP A 103 15.67 -1.08 3.32
C ASP A 103 15.88 0.44 3.46
N GLU A 104 17.09 0.93 3.14
CA GLU A 104 17.31 2.37 3.00
C GLU A 104 16.36 2.93 1.93
N PHE A 105 15.84 4.15 2.17
CA PHE A 105 14.95 4.78 1.21
C PHE A 105 15.69 5.09 -0.10
N GLY A 106 15.12 4.64 -1.22
CA GLY A 106 15.67 4.94 -2.53
C GLY A 106 15.61 6.45 -2.81
N VAL A 107 16.67 7.01 -3.39
CA VAL A 107 16.71 8.44 -3.76
C VAL A 107 16.53 8.57 -5.26
N TRP A 108 15.35 9.03 -5.67
CA TRP A 108 15.03 9.32 -7.06
C TRP A 108 15.58 10.70 -7.44
N GLN A 109 16.25 10.78 -8.60
CA GLN A 109 16.87 12.02 -9.08
C GLN A 109 15.89 12.74 -10.02
N GLY A 110 15.14 13.71 -9.48
CA GLY A 110 14.21 14.51 -10.25
C GLY A 110 14.79 15.79 -10.81
N PRO A 111 14.05 16.47 -11.71
CA PRO A 111 14.48 17.74 -12.27
C PRO A 111 14.64 18.83 -11.21
N ASP A 112 13.88 18.77 -10.13
CA ASP A 112 13.89 19.74 -9.02
C ASP A 112 14.80 19.29 -7.86
N GLY A 113 15.60 18.25 -8.06
CA GLY A 113 16.53 17.69 -7.09
C GLY A 113 16.14 16.32 -6.56
N PRO A 114 16.92 15.78 -5.60
CA PRO A 114 16.73 14.45 -5.07
C PRO A 114 15.50 14.36 -4.17
N VAL A 115 14.71 13.28 -4.34
CA VAL A 115 13.54 12.97 -3.54
C VAL A 115 13.66 11.55 -3.00
N ALA A 116 13.54 11.36 -1.70
CA ALA A 116 13.49 10.05 -1.09
C ALA A 116 12.13 9.38 -1.36
N ILE A 117 12.14 8.13 -1.76
CA ILE A 117 10.93 7.33 -1.89
C ILE A 117 10.85 6.43 -0.68
N ALA A 118 9.90 6.73 0.20
CA ALA A 118 9.80 6.10 1.52
C ALA A 118 8.65 5.08 1.56
N PRO A 119 8.92 3.78 1.30
CA PRO A 119 7.93 2.73 1.53
C PRO A 119 7.71 2.58 3.03
N LEU A 120 6.44 2.61 3.44
CA LEU A 120 6.00 2.57 4.83
C LEU A 120 5.13 1.33 5.05
N PHE A 121 5.26 0.72 6.21
CA PHE A 121 4.37 -0.36 6.64
C PHE A 121 3.76 0.01 7.99
N ALA A 122 2.48 0.36 8.01
CA ALA A 122 1.79 0.84 9.21
C ALA A 122 0.61 -0.04 9.65
N LEU A 123 -0.03 -0.82 8.78
CA LEU A 123 -1.28 -1.54 9.08
C LEU A 123 -2.44 -0.61 9.50
N TYR A 124 -3.36 -1.14 10.28
CA TYR A 124 -4.50 -0.44 10.88
C TYR A 124 -4.69 -0.88 12.34
N ASP A 125 -5.36 -0.03 13.12
CA ASP A 125 -5.64 -0.27 14.54
C ASP A 125 -7.10 0.01 14.92
N TYR A 126 -8.01 0.05 13.93
CA TYR A 126 -9.44 0.30 14.04
C TYR A 126 -9.80 1.72 14.50
N THR A 127 -8.83 2.65 14.56
CA THR A 127 -9.11 4.03 15.02
C THR A 127 -9.79 4.90 13.94
N PHE A 128 -9.87 4.45 12.70
CA PHE A 128 -10.69 5.13 11.67
C PHE A 128 -12.16 4.78 11.86
N CYS A 129 -12.72 5.21 12.99
CA CYS A 129 -14.12 4.95 13.32
C CYS A 129 -15.08 5.64 12.35
N PRO A 130 -16.13 4.95 11.86
CA PRO A 130 -17.23 5.56 11.13
C PRO A 130 -18.05 6.45 12.06
N ALA A 131 -18.92 7.30 11.49
CA ALA A 131 -19.84 8.11 12.26
C ALA A 131 -20.72 7.23 13.18
N GLY A 132 -20.85 7.63 14.44
CA GLY A 132 -21.60 6.87 15.45
C GLY A 132 -20.76 5.86 16.25
N ALA A 133 -19.45 5.71 15.96
CA ALA A 133 -18.52 4.90 16.73
C ALA A 133 -17.32 5.73 17.21
N VAL A 134 -16.85 5.44 18.41
CA VAL A 134 -15.64 6.02 19.02
C VAL A 134 -14.69 4.94 19.56
N THR A 135 -15.12 3.67 19.56
CA THR A 135 -14.30 2.51 19.95
C THR A 135 -14.31 1.44 18.86
N LYS A 136 -13.33 0.56 18.89
CA LYS A 136 -13.25 -0.62 18.02
C LYS A 136 -14.53 -1.45 18.07
N GLU A 137 -15.01 -1.75 19.27
CA GLU A 137 -16.19 -2.61 19.48
C GLU A 137 -17.45 -2.00 18.85
N GLN A 138 -17.62 -0.68 18.99
CA GLN A 138 -18.72 0.06 18.37
C GLN A 138 -18.59 0.06 16.83
N ALA A 139 -17.39 0.32 16.31
CA ALA A 139 -17.13 0.34 14.87
C ALA A 139 -17.39 -1.04 14.24
N LEU A 140 -16.92 -2.12 14.88
CA LEU A 140 -17.17 -3.49 14.41
C LEU A 140 -18.64 -3.91 14.58
N ALA A 141 -19.37 -3.38 15.55
CA ALA A 141 -20.79 -3.60 15.67
C ALA A 141 -21.56 -2.96 14.51
N LEU A 142 -21.28 -1.69 14.18
CA LEU A 142 -21.86 -1.01 13.03
C LEU A 142 -21.55 -1.73 11.71
N ALA A 143 -20.32 -2.21 11.53
CA ALA A 143 -19.95 -3.00 10.36
C ALA A 143 -20.79 -4.27 10.24
N ARG A 144 -20.98 -5.02 11.33
CA ARG A 144 -21.84 -6.23 11.34
C ARG A 144 -23.29 -5.89 11.03
N GLU A 145 -23.85 -4.83 11.61
CA GLU A 145 -25.22 -4.37 11.35
C GLU A 145 -25.42 -3.98 9.87
N ALA A 146 -24.41 -3.34 9.26
CA ALA A 146 -24.42 -2.97 7.84
C ALA A 146 -24.11 -4.15 6.90
N GLY A 147 -23.81 -5.35 7.42
CA GLY A 147 -23.41 -6.52 6.63
C GLY A 147 -22.01 -6.37 5.99
N VAL A 148 -21.18 -5.47 6.51
CA VAL A 148 -19.81 -5.26 6.05
C VAL A 148 -18.87 -6.26 6.72
N VAL A 149 -18.12 -7.00 5.90
CA VAL A 149 -17.16 -8.02 6.36
C VAL A 149 -15.79 -7.70 5.80
N CYS A 150 -14.77 -7.73 6.65
CA CYS A 150 -13.36 -7.68 6.24
C CYS A 150 -12.73 -9.06 6.42
N ALA A 151 -12.16 -9.59 5.35
CA ALA A 151 -11.53 -10.91 5.35
C ALA A 151 -10.26 -10.97 6.21
N ASP A 152 -9.67 -9.82 6.54
CA ASP A 152 -8.53 -9.70 7.45
C ASP A 152 -8.82 -10.28 8.83
N GLU A 153 -10.08 -10.18 9.30
CA GLU A 153 -10.48 -10.75 10.59
C GLU A 153 -10.23 -12.27 10.67
N ARG A 154 -10.22 -12.93 9.50
CA ARG A 154 -9.98 -14.36 9.40
C ARG A 154 -8.56 -14.72 8.97
N TRP A 155 -7.95 -13.96 8.08
CA TRP A 155 -6.75 -14.38 7.37
C TRP A 155 -5.48 -13.58 7.71
N LEU A 156 -5.62 -12.36 8.23
CA LEU A 156 -4.49 -11.54 8.66
C LEU A 156 -4.20 -11.80 10.13
N HIS A 157 -3.15 -12.58 10.39
CA HIS A 157 -2.72 -12.94 11.73
C HIS A 157 -1.63 -11.98 12.21
N PRO A 158 -1.65 -11.54 13.49
CA PRO A 158 -0.68 -10.58 14.00
C PRO A 158 0.61 -11.21 14.55
N ASP A 159 0.77 -12.54 14.52
CA ASP A 159 1.90 -13.24 15.17
C ASP A 159 3.27 -12.57 14.90
N PRO A 160 4.15 -12.37 15.90
CA PRO A 160 4.05 -12.77 17.30
C PRO A 160 3.37 -11.70 18.20
N TYR A 161 2.82 -10.65 17.63
CA TYR A 161 2.14 -9.60 18.40
C TYR A 161 0.80 -10.10 18.97
N PRO A 162 0.36 -9.60 20.14
CA PRO A 162 -0.88 -10.05 20.76
C PRO A 162 -2.15 -9.63 19.99
N SER A 163 -2.05 -8.62 19.12
CA SER A 163 -3.16 -8.14 18.29
C SER A 163 -2.65 -7.38 17.05
N ARG A 164 -3.54 -7.10 16.07
CA ARG A 164 -3.23 -6.27 14.91
C ARG A 164 -2.90 -4.85 15.30
N GLU A 165 -3.57 -4.30 16.32
CA GLU A 165 -3.30 -2.98 16.89
C GLU A 165 -1.88 -2.92 17.45
N ALA A 166 -1.45 -3.94 18.21
CA ALA A 166 -0.09 -3.98 18.76
C ALA A 166 0.96 -4.05 17.64
N TRP A 167 0.69 -4.82 16.59
CA TRP A 167 1.56 -4.86 15.41
C TRP A 167 1.58 -3.51 14.68
N CYS A 168 0.42 -2.90 14.44
CA CYS A 168 0.30 -1.56 13.87
C CYS A 168 1.13 -0.55 14.66
N HIS A 169 0.96 -0.49 15.97
CA HIS A 169 1.68 0.46 16.84
C HIS A 169 3.20 0.26 16.78
N ALA A 170 3.68 -0.98 16.79
CA ALA A 170 5.11 -1.29 16.63
C ALA A 170 5.64 -0.82 15.26
N ARG A 171 4.87 -1.03 14.18
CA ARG A 171 5.25 -0.58 12.84
C ARG A 171 5.25 0.94 12.71
N VAL A 172 4.25 1.62 13.28
CA VAL A 172 4.18 3.09 13.32
C VAL A 172 5.38 3.67 14.06
N ALA A 173 5.75 3.11 15.22
CA ALA A 173 6.90 3.58 15.99
C ALA A 173 8.22 3.46 15.19
N ALA A 174 8.50 2.27 14.64
CA ALA A 174 9.69 2.03 13.81
C ALA A 174 9.74 2.92 12.56
N THR A 175 8.60 3.13 11.91
CA THR A 175 8.48 4.01 10.73
C THR A 175 8.73 5.47 11.11
N SER A 176 8.17 5.93 12.24
CA SER A 176 8.36 7.31 12.72
C SER A 176 9.83 7.62 13.00
N GLU A 177 10.58 6.69 13.61
CA GLU A 177 12.02 6.83 13.84
C GLU A 177 12.80 7.01 12.52
N ARG A 178 12.44 6.20 11.50
CA ARG A 178 13.08 6.29 10.18
C ARG A 178 12.75 7.58 9.45
N LEU A 179 11.50 8.04 9.53
CA LEU A 179 11.09 9.31 8.93
C LEU A 179 11.75 10.51 9.63
N ALA A 180 11.94 10.47 10.95
CA ALA A 180 12.61 11.51 11.71
C ALA A 180 14.10 11.69 11.34
N ALA A 181 14.74 10.64 10.82
CA ALA A 181 16.12 10.67 10.35
C ALA A 181 16.26 11.12 8.87
N LEU A 182 15.14 11.48 8.20
CA LEU A 182 15.13 11.79 6.78
C LEU A 182 15.31 13.29 6.54
N ASP A 183 16.41 13.68 5.86
CA ASP A 183 16.72 15.07 5.53
C ASP A 183 16.21 15.54 4.16
N LEU A 184 15.89 14.60 3.25
CA LEU A 184 15.41 14.89 1.90
C LEU A 184 13.91 15.10 1.85
N PRO A 185 13.39 15.86 0.86
CA PRO A 185 11.96 15.76 0.50
C PRO A 185 11.59 14.32 0.19
N ALA A 186 10.39 13.89 0.55
CA ALA A 186 9.99 12.50 0.40
C ALA A 186 8.62 12.30 -0.27
N VAL A 187 8.50 11.24 -1.06
CA VAL A 187 7.22 10.62 -1.38
C VAL A 187 6.97 9.52 -0.35
N LEU A 188 5.91 9.67 0.44
CA LEU A 188 5.49 8.67 1.40
C LEU A 188 4.63 7.63 0.68
N VAL A 189 4.99 6.36 0.77
CA VAL A 189 4.28 5.25 0.12
C VAL A 189 3.73 4.32 1.18
N SER A 190 2.42 4.17 1.24
CA SER A 190 1.75 3.23 2.14
C SER A 190 0.69 2.47 1.36
N HIS A 191 0.32 1.27 1.79
CA HIS A 191 -0.88 0.64 1.23
C HIS A 191 -2.14 1.30 1.80
N TRP A 192 -2.21 1.45 3.12
CA TRP A 192 -3.32 2.14 3.78
C TRP A 192 -3.18 3.65 3.70
N PRO A 193 -4.29 4.41 3.51
CA PRO A 193 -4.24 5.87 3.59
C PRO A 193 -3.70 6.34 4.95
N LEU A 194 -2.84 7.36 4.93
CA LEU A 194 -2.26 7.95 6.14
C LEU A 194 -3.26 8.82 6.93
N LEU A 195 -4.38 9.15 6.32
CA LEU A 195 -5.44 9.98 6.89
C LEU A 195 -6.79 9.27 6.82
N ARG A 196 -7.70 9.55 7.77
CA ARG A 196 -9.07 9.05 7.71
C ARG A 196 -9.90 9.69 6.57
N ALA A 197 -9.64 10.97 6.24
CA ALA A 197 -10.43 11.71 5.25
C ALA A 197 -10.64 10.98 3.91
N PRO A 198 -9.66 10.30 3.29
CA PRO A 198 -9.90 9.49 2.09
C PRO A 198 -11.00 8.43 2.25
N THR A 199 -11.21 7.88 3.44
CA THR A 199 -12.22 6.84 3.70
C THR A 199 -13.66 7.35 3.63
N GLU A 200 -13.86 8.68 3.66
CA GLU A 200 -15.19 9.30 3.50
C GLU A 200 -15.81 9.05 2.11
N ALA A 201 -15.00 8.63 1.14
CA ALA A 201 -15.48 8.24 -0.18
C ALA A 201 -15.94 6.77 -0.27
N LEU A 202 -15.73 5.98 0.76
CA LEU A 202 -16.18 4.60 0.79
C LEU A 202 -17.70 4.53 0.63
N ARG A 203 -18.17 3.62 -0.23
CA ARG A 203 -19.60 3.33 -0.36
C ARG A 203 -20.20 2.80 0.95
N HIS A 204 -19.40 2.09 1.72
CA HIS A 204 -19.72 1.54 3.03
C HIS A 204 -18.74 2.12 4.04
N PRO A 205 -19.04 3.26 4.66
CA PRO A 205 -18.14 3.91 5.63
C PRO A 205 -17.82 3.03 6.84
N GLU A 206 -18.62 2.00 7.10
CA GLU A 206 -18.39 1.00 8.14
C GLU A 206 -17.15 0.12 7.85
N PHE A 207 -16.58 0.19 6.64
CA PHE A 207 -15.31 -0.47 6.30
C PHE A 207 -14.08 0.33 6.77
N ALA A 208 -14.23 1.60 7.14
CA ALA A 208 -13.12 2.48 7.53
C ALA A 208 -12.22 1.93 8.67
N PRO A 209 -12.70 1.15 9.66
CA PRO A 209 -11.86 0.63 10.74
C PRO A 209 -10.65 -0.19 10.28
N TRP A 210 -10.71 -0.81 9.10
CA TRP A 210 -9.62 -1.59 8.51
C TRP A 210 -8.73 -0.78 7.56
N CYS A 211 -8.95 0.55 7.44
CA CYS A 211 -8.30 1.37 6.43
C CYS A 211 -7.11 2.19 6.93
N GLY A 212 -6.64 1.99 8.16
CA GLY A 212 -5.48 2.72 8.67
C GLY A 212 -5.55 3.07 10.15
N THR A 213 -4.73 4.02 10.56
CA THR A 213 -4.59 4.45 11.95
C THR A 213 -4.50 5.97 12.06
N THR A 214 -5.06 6.54 13.13
CA THR A 214 -4.92 7.97 13.42
C THR A 214 -3.50 8.37 13.79
N LEU A 215 -2.63 7.41 14.13
CA LEU A 215 -1.24 7.66 14.52
C LEU A 215 -0.37 8.19 13.36
N THR A 216 -0.76 7.95 12.10
CA THR A 216 -0.03 8.44 10.92
C THR A 216 -0.47 9.82 10.45
N ALA A 217 -1.56 10.36 11.01
CA ALA A 217 -2.23 11.57 10.52
C ALA A 217 -1.37 12.84 10.47
N GLY A 218 -0.27 12.87 11.22
CA GLY A 218 0.66 14.00 11.26
C GLY A 218 1.86 13.89 10.30
N TRP A 219 2.14 12.73 9.72
CA TRP A 219 3.39 12.49 9.00
C TRP A 219 3.59 13.40 7.80
N HIS A 220 2.55 13.64 7.01
CA HIS A 220 2.63 14.51 5.83
C HIS A 220 2.93 15.98 6.17
N ARG A 221 2.72 16.41 7.43
CA ARG A 221 3.04 17.77 7.92
C ARG A 221 4.34 17.84 8.69
N ALA A 222 4.74 16.74 9.34
CA ALA A 222 5.93 16.68 10.17
C ALA A 222 7.23 16.60 9.35
N HIS A 223 7.15 16.21 8.07
CA HIS A 223 8.27 16.00 7.16
C HIS A 223 8.12 16.83 5.89
N ARG A 224 9.20 17.00 5.14
CA ARG A 224 9.18 17.63 3.81
C ARG A 224 8.60 16.65 2.81
N VAL A 225 7.27 16.62 2.67
CA VAL A 225 6.57 15.65 1.82
C VAL A 225 6.28 16.25 0.44
N ALA A 226 6.76 15.59 -0.62
CA ALA A 226 6.51 15.92 -2.02
C ALA A 226 5.20 15.30 -2.53
N GLY A 227 4.71 14.24 -1.88
CA GLY A 227 3.46 13.57 -2.21
C GLY A 227 3.26 12.33 -1.36
N VAL A 228 2.03 11.81 -1.36
CA VAL A 228 1.66 10.56 -0.68
C VAL A 228 1.01 9.63 -1.69
N VAL A 229 1.45 8.39 -1.74
CA VAL A 229 0.91 7.32 -2.59
C VAL A 229 0.31 6.24 -1.71
N TYR A 230 -0.90 5.80 -2.04
CA TYR A 230 -1.57 4.73 -1.30
C TYR A 230 -2.54 3.94 -2.20
N GLY A 231 -3.07 2.83 -1.67
CA GLY A 231 -4.04 1.96 -2.32
C GLY A 231 -5.23 1.65 -1.41
N HIS A 232 -5.61 0.36 -1.35
CA HIS A 232 -6.56 -0.23 -0.41
C HIS A 232 -8.04 0.15 -0.60
N LEU A 233 -8.34 1.39 -0.97
CA LEU A 233 -9.73 1.84 -1.07
C LEU A 233 -10.39 1.48 -2.41
N HIS A 234 -9.59 1.10 -3.42
CA HIS A 234 -10.04 0.83 -4.79
C HIS A 234 -10.81 2.00 -5.44
N ILE A 235 -10.42 3.24 -5.06
CA ILE A 235 -11.02 4.50 -5.55
C ILE A 235 -9.92 5.38 -6.16
N PRO A 236 -9.38 5.01 -7.35
CA PRO A 236 -8.24 5.70 -7.96
C PRO A 236 -8.55 7.17 -8.22
N ARG A 237 -7.88 8.05 -7.48
CA ARG A 237 -8.05 9.51 -7.56
C ARG A 237 -6.86 10.24 -6.95
N ALA A 238 -6.76 11.53 -7.21
CA ALA A 238 -5.89 12.43 -6.46
C ALA A 238 -6.74 13.32 -5.54
N THR A 239 -6.28 13.52 -4.32
CA THR A 239 -6.85 14.45 -3.33
C THR A 239 -5.75 15.33 -2.76
N TRP A 240 -6.13 16.43 -2.10
CA TRP A 240 -5.20 17.36 -1.51
C TRP A 240 -5.53 17.55 -0.03
N HIS A 241 -4.52 17.39 0.82
CA HIS A 241 -4.63 17.58 2.26
C HIS A 241 -3.45 18.45 2.73
N ASP A 242 -3.74 19.55 3.39
CA ASP A 242 -2.73 20.53 3.85
C ASP A 242 -1.74 20.96 2.75
N GLY A 243 -2.21 21.10 1.51
CA GLY A 243 -1.39 21.47 0.35
C GLY A 243 -0.56 20.32 -0.25
N ILE A 244 -0.58 19.14 0.32
CA ILE A 244 0.11 17.93 -0.18
C ILE A 244 -0.84 17.08 -1.02
N ARG A 245 -0.34 16.59 -2.16
CA ARG A 245 -1.08 15.69 -3.04
C ARG A 245 -1.03 14.26 -2.51
N PHE A 246 -2.18 13.61 -2.48
CA PHE A 246 -2.38 12.21 -2.11
C PHE A 246 -2.95 11.47 -3.33
N ASP A 247 -2.22 10.49 -3.82
CA ASP A 247 -2.59 9.67 -4.96
C ASP A 247 -3.01 8.27 -4.51
N GLU A 248 -4.28 7.96 -4.67
CA GLU A 248 -4.82 6.60 -4.59
C GLU A 248 -4.61 5.95 -5.95
N VAL A 249 -3.88 4.83 -6.01
CA VAL A 249 -3.35 4.26 -7.27
C VAL A 249 -3.81 2.82 -7.53
N SER A 250 -4.92 2.41 -6.92
CA SER A 250 -5.46 1.05 -7.05
C SER A 250 -5.91 0.73 -8.47
N VAL A 251 -5.58 -0.47 -8.92
CA VAL A 251 -6.29 -1.16 -10.01
C VAL A 251 -7.64 -1.64 -9.49
N GLY A 252 -7.63 -2.40 -8.39
CA GLY A 252 -8.80 -3.01 -7.79
C GLY A 252 -9.26 -4.29 -8.48
N TYR A 253 -10.39 -4.82 -8.06
CA TYR A 253 -10.94 -6.05 -8.64
C TYR A 253 -11.45 -5.85 -10.07
N PRO A 254 -11.47 -6.90 -10.93
CA PRO A 254 -11.94 -6.80 -12.32
C PRO A 254 -13.32 -6.14 -12.45
N ARG A 255 -14.28 -6.52 -11.59
CA ARG A 255 -15.62 -5.93 -11.57
C ARG A 255 -15.65 -4.40 -11.33
N GLU A 256 -14.62 -3.86 -10.70
CA GLU A 256 -14.56 -2.44 -10.33
C GLU A 256 -14.05 -1.59 -11.48
N TRP A 257 -12.90 -1.95 -12.07
CA TRP A 257 -12.39 -1.19 -13.21
C TRP A 257 -13.23 -1.42 -14.48
N GLN A 258 -13.84 -2.59 -14.67
CA GLN A 258 -14.80 -2.83 -15.74
C GLN A 258 -16.00 -1.87 -15.66
N ARG A 259 -16.53 -1.63 -14.45
CA ARG A 259 -17.60 -0.64 -14.24
C ARG A 259 -17.16 0.81 -14.47
N ARG A 260 -15.87 1.12 -14.28
CA ARG A 260 -15.29 2.45 -14.49
C ARG A 260 -14.95 2.77 -15.96
N GLY A 261 -15.30 1.97 -16.89
CA GLY A 261 -15.09 2.22 -18.33
C GLY A 261 -14.36 1.09 -19.06
N GLY A 262 -14.18 -0.06 -18.42
CA GLY A 262 -13.71 -1.30 -19.06
C GLY A 262 -12.18 -1.40 -19.25
N ALA A 263 -11.43 -0.33 -18.99
CA ALA A 263 -9.96 -0.36 -19.02
C ALA A 263 -9.41 -0.35 -17.59
N ALA A 264 -8.48 -1.26 -17.30
CA ALA A 264 -7.75 -1.22 -16.04
C ALA A 264 -6.86 0.04 -15.97
N PRO A 265 -6.72 0.66 -14.77
CA PRO A 265 -5.87 1.82 -14.61
C PRO A 265 -4.41 1.50 -14.97
N ALA A 266 -3.78 2.38 -15.75
CA ALA A 266 -2.33 2.35 -15.96
C ALA A 266 -1.61 2.92 -14.72
N PRO A 267 -0.31 2.61 -14.54
CA PRO A 267 0.49 3.25 -13.51
C PRO A 267 0.41 4.78 -13.59
N ARG A 268 0.18 5.41 -12.45
CA ARG A 268 0.08 6.88 -12.36
C ARG A 268 1.47 7.50 -12.29
N VAL A 269 1.69 8.59 -13.02
CA VAL A 269 2.89 9.41 -12.87
C VAL A 269 2.76 10.22 -11.57
N ILE A 270 3.72 10.04 -10.69
CA ILE A 270 3.82 10.75 -9.39
C ILE A 270 4.77 11.93 -9.51
N LEU A 271 5.95 11.73 -10.08
CA LEU A 271 6.95 12.77 -10.34
C LEU A 271 7.59 12.56 -11.72
N GLY A 272 8.13 13.62 -12.32
CA GLY A 272 8.87 13.55 -13.59
C GLY A 272 7.98 13.47 -14.83
N GLY A 273 6.74 13.99 -14.77
CA GLY A 273 5.78 14.06 -15.89
C GLY A 273 5.82 15.40 -16.61
#